data_da9bb336ba2569718e09745290b11120
#
_entry.id   da9bb336ba2569718e09745290b11120
#
_cell.length_a   1.000
_cell.length_b   1.000
_cell.length_c   1.000
_cell.angle_alpha   90.00
_cell.angle_beta   90.00
_cell.angle_gamma   90.00
#
_symmetry.space_group_name_H-M   'P 1'
#
loop_
_entity.id
_entity.type
_entity.pdbx_description
1 polymer ?
#
loop_
_entity_poly.entity_id
_entity_poly.type
_entity_poly.pdbx_seq_one_letter_code
_entity_poly.pdbx_strand_id
1 'polypeptide(L)'
;MKTKYESVFEAVVQQRTYIILRIDGRAFHYYTRSSAKPFDGGIAEAMDEGALAISAELMGCRFAYGQSDEYSFLATDFETYQSEPWFGGNIQKIASVSASIFTAAFNSEIGRAHV
;
A
#
# COMPACT_ATOMS: atom_id res chain seq x y z
N MET A 1 -6.19 -26.32 -0.50
CA MET A 1 -6.11 -26.56 0.95
C MET A 1 -4.70 -26.28 1.45
N LYS A 2 -4.60 -25.53 2.51
CA LYS A 2 -3.29 -25.24 3.10
C LYS A 2 -2.76 -26.47 3.85
N THR A 3 -1.47 -26.68 3.73
CA THR A 3 -0.82 -27.74 4.52
C THR A 3 -0.63 -27.24 5.95
N LYS A 4 -0.34 -28.16 6.86
CA LYS A 4 -0.04 -27.80 8.23
C LYS A 4 1.18 -26.87 8.31
N TYR A 5 2.13 -27.05 7.42
CA TYR A 5 3.33 -26.21 7.34
C TYR A 5 2.98 -24.78 7.03
N GLU A 6 2.13 -24.55 6.05
CA GLU A 6 1.73 -23.20 5.66
C GLU A 6 1.04 -22.50 6.81
N SER A 7 0.12 -23.22 7.48
CA SER A 7 -0.62 -22.65 8.60
C SER A 7 0.28 -22.25 9.77
N VAL A 8 1.32 -23.02 10.03
CA VAL A 8 2.23 -22.75 11.13
C VAL A 8 3.01 -21.45 10.93
N PHE A 9 3.37 -21.16 9.67
CA PHE A 9 4.18 -19.99 9.37
C PHE A 9 3.36 -18.78 8.96
N GLU A 10 2.04 -18.90 8.94
CA GLU A 10 1.17 -17.80 8.57
C GLU A 10 0.96 -16.86 9.74
N ALA A 11 1.24 -15.56 9.52
CA ALA A 11 0.99 -14.52 10.51
C ALA A 11 -0.21 -13.70 10.08
N VAL A 12 -1.12 -13.46 11.02
CA VAL A 12 -2.33 -12.69 10.75
C VAL A 12 -2.48 -11.58 11.76
N VAL A 13 -3.15 -10.50 11.35
CA VAL A 13 -3.49 -9.43 12.27
C VAL A 13 -4.68 -9.84 13.12
N GLN A 14 -4.79 -9.24 14.30
CA GLN A 14 -5.93 -9.46 15.17
C GLN A 14 -7.20 -8.92 14.50
N GLN A 15 -8.30 -9.68 14.61
CA GLN A 15 -9.57 -9.25 14.04
C GLN A 15 -10.17 -8.11 14.84
N ARG A 16 -10.98 -7.30 14.19
CA ARG A 16 -11.73 -6.19 14.76
C ARG A 16 -10.81 -5.17 15.43
N THR A 17 -9.80 -4.77 14.68
CA THR A 17 -8.80 -3.83 15.16
C THR A 17 -8.44 -2.86 14.03
N TYR A 18 -7.66 -1.85 14.36
CA TYR A 18 -7.12 -0.93 13.37
C TYR A 18 -5.91 -1.55 12.71
N ILE A 19 -5.82 -1.38 11.40
CA ILE A 19 -4.66 -1.83 10.64
C ILE A 19 -4.04 -0.60 10.00
N ILE A 20 -2.75 -0.42 10.23
CA ILE A 20 -2.00 0.66 9.58
C ILE A 20 -1.05 0.00 8.60
N LEU A 21 -1.26 0.34 7.32
CA LEU A 21 -0.41 -0.13 6.23
C LEU A 21 0.45 1.04 5.78
N ARG A 22 1.75 0.84 5.74
CA ARG A 22 2.67 1.89 5.33
C ARG A 22 3.47 1.45 4.12
N ILE A 23 3.43 2.27 3.09
CA ILE A 23 4.20 2.06 1.86
C ILE A 23 5.32 3.09 1.85
N ASP A 24 6.54 2.63 1.66
CA ASP A 24 7.72 3.48 1.71
C ASP A 24 8.55 3.23 0.46
N GLY A 25 9.01 4.30 -0.17
CA GLY A 25 9.78 4.20 -1.41
C GLY A 25 11.21 3.78 -1.15
N ARG A 26 11.54 2.57 -1.57
CA ARG A 26 12.92 2.10 -1.43
C ARG A 26 13.82 2.82 -2.42
N ALA A 27 14.94 3.35 -1.92
CA ALA A 27 15.91 4.07 -2.74
C ALA A 27 15.27 5.22 -3.50
N PHE A 28 14.28 5.84 -2.92
CA PHE A 28 13.49 6.89 -3.56
C PHE A 28 14.36 8.08 -3.94
N HIS A 29 15.32 8.42 -3.12
CA HIS A 29 16.24 9.52 -3.42
C HIS A 29 17.06 9.27 -4.68
N TYR A 30 17.17 8.01 -5.09
CA TYR A 30 17.82 7.66 -6.33
C TYR A 30 17.06 8.21 -7.52
N TYR A 31 15.74 8.10 -7.47
CA TYR A 31 14.86 8.63 -8.51
C TYR A 31 14.81 10.14 -8.48
N THR A 32 14.83 10.73 -7.30
CA THR A 32 14.72 12.18 -7.15
C THR A 32 16.04 12.90 -7.37
N ARG A 33 17.15 12.17 -7.41
CA ARG A 33 18.48 12.77 -7.57
C ARG A 33 18.61 13.58 -8.85
N SER A 34 18.01 13.10 -9.92
CA SER A 34 18.07 13.78 -11.22
C SER A 34 16.84 14.65 -11.47
N SER A 35 15.95 14.75 -10.53
CA SER A 35 14.74 15.53 -10.66
C SER A 35 14.89 16.90 -10.05
N ALA A 36 14.01 17.83 -10.43
CA ALA A 36 14.01 19.17 -9.87
C ALA A 36 13.68 19.11 -8.38
N LYS A 37 14.43 19.84 -7.61
CA LYS A 37 14.24 19.91 -6.17
C LYS A 37 13.25 21.02 -5.83
N PRO A 38 12.50 20.92 -4.71
CA PRO A 38 12.66 19.90 -3.68
C PRO A 38 11.95 18.59 -4.00
N PHE A 39 10.95 18.58 -4.88
CA PHE A 39 10.20 17.39 -5.19
C PHE A 39 9.59 17.51 -6.58
N ASP A 40 9.87 16.52 -7.40
CA ASP A 40 9.35 16.51 -8.76
C ASP A 40 7.84 16.28 -8.76
N GLY A 41 7.09 17.15 -9.48
CA GLY A 41 5.64 17.02 -9.55
C GLY A 41 5.18 15.70 -10.14
N GLY A 42 5.92 15.16 -11.11
CA GLY A 42 5.59 13.87 -11.70
C GLY A 42 5.72 12.74 -10.71
N ILE A 43 6.71 12.82 -9.83
CA ILE A 43 6.89 11.81 -8.80
C ILE A 43 5.79 11.92 -7.74
N ALA A 44 5.41 13.14 -7.38
CA ALA A 44 4.31 13.35 -6.45
C ALA A 44 3.00 12.79 -7.01
N GLU A 45 2.73 13.02 -8.28
CA GLU A 45 1.55 12.49 -8.94
C GLU A 45 1.58 10.96 -8.97
N ALA A 46 2.76 10.38 -9.24
CA ALA A 46 2.90 8.93 -9.25
C ALA A 46 2.66 8.32 -7.87
N MET A 47 3.12 9.00 -6.81
CA MET A 47 2.84 8.57 -5.44
C MET A 47 1.34 8.63 -5.15
N ASP A 48 0.67 9.69 -5.59
CA ASP A 48 -0.77 9.83 -5.39
C ASP A 48 -1.54 8.75 -6.15
N GLU A 49 -1.12 8.42 -7.35
CA GLU A 49 -1.75 7.35 -8.12
C GLU A 49 -1.59 6.00 -7.43
N GLY A 50 -0.42 5.74 -6.88
CA GLY A 50 -0.20 4.53 -6.09
C GLY A 50 -1.12 4.47 -4.89
N ALA A 51 -1.28 5.59 -4.20
CA ALA A 51 -2.15 5.67 -3.03
C ALA A 51 -3.61 5.46 -3.42
N LEU A 52 -4.05 6.03 -4.53
CA LEU A 52 -5.41 5.83 -5.01
C LEU A 52 -5.67 4.36 -5.35
N ALA A 53 -4.70 3.71 -5.97
CA ALA A 53 -4.83 2.29 -6.32
C ALA A 53 -4.97 1.42 -5.08
N ILE A 54 -4.17 1.70 -4.04
CA ILE A 54 -4.27 0.97 -2.77
C ILE A 54 -5.62 1.24 -2.13
N SER A 55 -6.05 2.50 -2.09
CA SER A 55 -7.31 2.88 -1.43
C SER A 55 -8.50 2.19 -2.08
N ALA A 56 -8.45 1.96 -3.38
CA ALA A 56 -9.52 1.29 -4.11
C ALA A 56 -9.58 -0.20 -3.79
N GLU A 57 -8.45 -0.82 -3.50
CA GLU A 57 -8.36 -2.27 -3.29
C GLU A 57 -8.40 -2.66 -1.81
N LEU A 58 -7.86 -1.81 -0.94
CA LEU A 58 -7.74 -2.14 0.48
C LEU A 58 -9.11 -2.15 1.15
N MET A 59 -9.56 -3.35 1.50
CA MET A 59 -10.86 -3.51 2.15
C MET A 59 -10.87 -2.81 3.50
N GLY A 60 -11.86 -1.97 3.72
CA GLY A 60 -12.00 -1.24 4.97
C GLY A 60 -11.12 0.00 5.08
N CYS A 61 -10.55 0.45 3.98
CA CYS A 61 -9.71 1.66 3.99
C CYS A 61 -10.53 2.88 4.40
N ARG A 62 -10.07 3.56 5.45
CA ARG A 62 -10.77 4.71 6.01
C ARG A 62 -10.15 6.02 5.55
N PHE A 63 -8.84 6.10 5.54
CA PHE A 63 -8.15 7.25 4.95
C PHE A 63 -6.69 6.91 4.71
N ALA A 64 -6.03 7.78 3.94
CA ALA A 64 -4.62 7.67 3.62
C ALA A 64 -3.95 9.01 3.86
N TYR A 65 -2.71 8.96 4.28
CA TYR A 65 -1.89 10.14 4.53
C TYR A 65 -0.54 9.96 3.89
N GLY A 66 -0.16 10.93 3.05
CA GLY A 66 1.11 10.90 2.36
C GLY A 66 2.05 11.97 2.85
N GLN A 67 3.31 11.64 2.95
CA GLN A 67 4.36 12.58 3.34
C GLN A 67 5.66 12.16 2.69
N SER A 68 6.19 13.04 1.83
CA SER A 68 7.46 12.80 1.16
C SER A 68 7.39 11.54 0.30
N ASP A 69 8.14 10.49 0.65
CA ASP A 69 8.22 9.26 -0.11
C ASP A 69 7.49 8.11 0.55
N GLU A 70 6.54 8.42 1.43
CA GLU A 70 5.77 7.37 2.10
C GLU A 70 4.30 7.69 2.15
N TYR A 71 3.48 6.64 2.24
CA TYR A 71 2.04 6.74 2.44
C TYR A 71 1.62 5.78 3.52
N SER A 72 0.73 6.25 4.39
CA SER A 72 0.13 5.42 5.44
C SER A 72 -1.37 5.33 5.19
N PHE A 73 -1.91 4.14 5.37
CA PHE A 73 -3.33 3.87 5.16
C PHE A 73 -3.90 3.29 6.43
N LEU A 74 -5.06 3.78 6.83
CA LEU A 74 -5.77 3.25 7.97
C LEU A 74 -6.94 2.41 7.47
N ALA A 75 -6.99 1.16 7.89
CA ALA A 75 -8.09 0.26 7.56
C ALA A 75 -8.70 -0.31 8.83
N THR A 76 -9.98 -0.62 8.77
CA THR A 76 -10.71 -1.24 9.87
C THR A 76 -11.50 -2.42 9.33
N ASP A 77 -11.82 -3.36 10.22
CA ASP A 77 -12.62 -4.52 9.87
C ASP A 77 -13.82 -4.69 10.78
N PHE A 78 -14.29 -3.59 11.36
CA PHE A 78 -15.40 -3.65 12.32
C PHE A 78 -16.52 -2.67 12.04
N GLU A 79 -16.67 -2.23 10.79
CA GLU A 79 -17.74 -1.31 10.38
C GLU A 79 -19.11 -1.94 10.56
N THR A 80 -19.20 -3.25 10.28
CA THR A 80 -20.42 -4.03 10.51
C THR A 80 -20.05 -5.32 11.21
N TYR A 81 -21.08 -6.01 11.65
CA TYR A 81 -20.90 -7.31 12.31
C TYR A 81 -20.20 -8.33 11.38
N GLN A 82 -20.38 -8.18 10.08
CA GLN A 82 -19.88 -9.15 9.10
C GLN A 82 -18.59 -8.68 8.41
N SER A 83 -18.06 -7.53 8.79
CA SER A 83 -16.82 -7.02 8.19
C SER A 83 -15.66 -7.94 8.46
N GLU A 84 -14.79 -8.08 7.47
CA GLU A 84 -13.60 -8.91 7.55
C GLU A 84 -12.39 -8.09 7.13
N PRO A 85 -11.20 -8.42 7.64
CA PRO A 85 -10.00 -7.73 7.20
C PRO A 85 -9.59 -8.17 5.80
N TRP A 86 -8.85 -7.31 5.11
CA TRP A 86 -8.33 -7.60 3.78
C TRP A 86 -7.48 -8.87 3.85
N PHE A 87 -7.70 -9.79 2.91
CA PHE A 87 -7.00 -11.08 2.86
C PHE A 87 -7.05 -11.86 4.17
N GLY A 88 -8.16 -11.75 4.90
CA GLY A 88 -8.29 -12.43 6.18
C GLY A 88 -7.25 -12.00 7.21
N GLY A 89 -6.61 -10.86 6.99
CA GLY A 89 -5.58 -10.35 7.89
C GLY A 89 -4.21 -10.97 7.69
N ASN A 90 -4.00 -11.74 6.64
CA ASN A 90 -2.71 -12.37 6.37
C ASN A 90 -1.66 -11.28 6.10
N ILE A 91 -0.73 -11.12 7.04
CA ILE A 91 0.23 -10.01 7.02
C ILE A 91 1.11 -10.06 5.78
N GLN A 92 1.62 -11.23 5.46
CA GLN A 92 2.52 -11.36 4.31
C GLN A 92 1.80 -11.02 3.00
N LYS A 93 0.57 -11.47 2.86
CA LYS A 93 -0.22 -11.20 1.67
C LYS A 93 -0.56 -9.72 1.56
N ILE A 94 -0.96 -9.10 2.68
CA ILE A 94 -1.25 -7.67 2.69
C ILE A 94 -0.02 -6.88 2.26
N ALA A 95 1.14 -7.20 2.82
CA ALA A 95 2.37 -6.48 2.52
C ALA A 95 2.78 -6.66 1.06
N SER A 96 2.78 -7.89 0.56
CA SER A 96 3.26 -8.16 -0.80
C SER A 96 2.30 -7.64 -1.86
N VAL A 97 1.01 -7.82 -1.68
CA VAL A 97 0.02 -7.38 -2.67
C VAL A 97 -0.06 -5.85 -2.69
N SER A 98 -0.05 -5.21 -1.53
CA SER A 98 -0.10 -3.75 -1.48
C SER A 98 1.13 -3.13 -2.14
N ALA A 99 2.31 -3.68 -1.90
CA ALA A 99 3.53 -3.19 -2.54
C ALA A 99 3.46 -3.35 -4.07
N SER A 100 2.91 -4.47 -4.52
CA SER A 100 2.76 -4.72 -5.96
C SER A 100 1.78 -3.75 -6.61
N ILE A 101 0.65 -3.51 -5.96
CA ILE A 101 -0.36 -2.58 -6.47
C ILE A 101 0.22 -1.17 -6.57
N PHE A 102 0.87 -0.72 -5.51
CA PHE A 102 1.45 0.62 -5.48
C PHE A 102 2.52 0.77 -6.56
N THR A 103 3.42 -0.20 -6.67
CA THR A 103 4.52 -0.15 -7.62
C THR A 103 4.01 -0.12 -9.06
N ALA A 104 3.01 -0.94 -9.37
CA ALA A 104 2.44 -0.97 -10.71
C ALA A 104 1.82 0.37 -11.08
N ALA A 105 1.04 0.96 -10.18
CA ALA A 105 0.41 2.24 -10.43
C ALA A 105 1.44 3.37 -10.53
N PHE A 106 2.43 3.35 -9.65
CA PHE A 106 3.51 4.33 -9.66
C PHE A 106 4.27 4.30 -10.97
N ASN A 107 4.69 3.10 -11.39
CA ASN A 107 5.47 2.95 -12.61
C ASN A 107 4.66 3.33 -13.84
N SER A 108 3.38 3.02 -13.85
CA SER A 108 2.51 3.38 -14.96
C SER A 108 2.43 4.91 -15.11
N GLU A 109 2.29 5.63 -13.99
CA GLU A 109 2.20 7.08 -14.02
C GLU A 109 3.54 7.71 -14.41
N ILE A 110 4.65 7.19 -13.92
CA ILE A 110 5.98 7.67 -14.28
C ILE A 110 6.20 7.47 -15.77
N GLY A 111 5.80 6.33 -16.32
CA GLY A 111 5.91 6.06 -17.75
C GLY A 111 5.17 7.08 -18.58
N ARG A 112 3.96 7.44 -18.16
CA ARG A 112 3.17 8.46 -18.87
C ARG A 112 3.82 9.83 -18.81
N ALA A 113 4.39 10.17 -17.66
CA ALA A 113 4.99 11.49 -17.47
C ALA A 113 6.22 11.70 -18.33
N HIS A 114 6.87 10.61 -18.75
CA HIS A 114 8.11 10.69 -19.51
C HIS A 114 7.95 10.32 -20.99
N VAL A 115 6.75 10.13 -21.46
CA VAL A 115 6.48 9.84 -22.88
C VAL A 115 6.43 11.09 -23.72
#